data_3ee9cadb325fb52b30bea622a1d0ceb0
#
_entry.id   3ee9cadb325fb52b30bea622a1d0ceb0
#
_cell.length_a   1.000
_cell.length_b   1.000
_cell.length_c   1.000
_cell.angle_alpha   90.00
_cell.angle_beta   90.00
_cell.angle_gamma   90.00
#
_symmetry.space_group_name_H-M   'P 1'
#
loop_
_entity.id
_entity.type
_entity.pdbx_description
1 polymer ?
#
loop_
_entity_poly.entity_id
_entity_poly.type
_entity_poly.pdbx_seq_one_letter_code
_entity_poly.pdbx_strand_id
1 'polypeptide(L)'
;MKNRSVGRVILNTIKEKWMLTAGIAITVVGAIVTALFPPLILAKIIDTVTSGTMPTFYMVLMYFGFILVTGLMESARETFLTVFGQKITHSLRSALMDKYSCLTTSGLTSQEPGTVVSRFVGDADTVENLFTSGIISMFADACKIISIVAVIWFKNKGLAIVLLVILPFLFIFTRIIQKNMLEAQIENRRAVGRASGHVPETLHNIRTIHTLGKENYMAQRYDEYICESYAAIEKNNFYDAVYSPVILILNAIVVAVVMLFSASGNQSVLTFFGMSAGTAVAVINYISQIFAPVESLGMEIQTIQSAIAGVHRINEFFEMDELSVKKDSYIAENTAMEADSDVIVDFNNVTFAYDDKNVVENLSFSVKEGEQVTLSGRTGAGKSTIFKLLLGLYEPGKGSVLIAGQKATAIPDSEKRKIY
;
A
#
# COMPACT_ATOMS: atom_id res chain seq x y z
N MET A 1 7.10 -0.95 26.93
CA MET A 1 7.28 -1.37 25.52
C MET A 1 6.82 -0.24 24.60
N LYS A 2 7.62 0.14 23.59
CA LYS A 2 7.26 1.26 22.69
C LYS A 2 6.09 0.81 21.82
N ASN A 3 4.95 1.52 21.93
CA ASN A 3 3.77 1.32 21.10
C ASN A 3 4.19 1.40 19.62
N ARG A 4 4.38 0.27 18.94
CA ARG A 4 4.78 0.20 17.54
C ARG A 4 3.55 0.58 16.70
N SER A 5 3.70 1.50 15.78
CA SER A 5 2.68 1.85 14.77
C SER A 5 3.35 2.18 13.46
N VAL A 6 2.65 1.96 12.35
CA VAL A 6 3.13 2.27 11.01
C VAL A 6 3.62 3.72 10.93
N GLY A 7 2.86 4.67 11.48
CA GLY A 7 3.24 6.09 11.49
C GLY A 7 4.58 6.37 12.18
N ARG A 8 4.88 5.67 13.28
CA ARG A 8 6.19 5.82 13.95
C ARG A 8 7.34 5.22 13.15
N VAL A 9 7.12 4.07 12.52
CA VAL A 9 8.14 3.46 11.66
C VAL A 9 8.49 4.42 10.53
N ILE A 10 7.48 5.00 9.88
CA ILE A 10 7.65 5.97 8.80
C ILE A 10 8.39 7.23 9.30
N LEU A 11 7.93 7.83 10.41
CA LEU A 11 8.58 9.02 10.98
C LEU A 11 10.05 8.79 11.36
N ASN A 12 10.36 7.61 11.88
CA ASN A 12 11.74 7.25 12.18
C ASN A 12 12.58 7.10 10.91
N THR A 13 12.04 6.47 9.86
CA THR A 13 12.70 6.34 8.55
C THR A 13 12.95 7.70 7.92
N ILE A 14 11.98 8.62 7.98
CA ILE A 14 12.11 10.01 7.50
C ILE A 14 13.26 10.73 8.23
N LYS A 15 13.31 10.63 9.56
CA LYS A 15 14.37 11.26 10.37
C LYS A 15 15.74 10.67 10.10
N GLU A 16 15.82 9.35 9.99
CA GLU A 16 17.08 8.65 9.72
C GLU A 16 17.62 8.95 8.32
N LYS A 17 16.73 9.07 7.33
CA LYS A 17 17.09 9.31 5.93
C LYS A 17 16.74 10.74 5.48
N TRP A 18 17.00 11.74 6.33
CA TRP A 18 16.64 13.14 6.06
C TRP A 18 17.23 13.69 4.75
N MET A 19 18.40 13.20 4.31
CA MET A 19 19.00 13.60 3.04
C MET A 19 18.15 13.14 1.84
N LEU A 20 17.54 11.95 1.91
CA LEU A 20 16.62 11.47 0.87
C LEU A 20 15.34 12.31 0.83
N THR A 21 14.77 12.63 1.99
CA THR A 21 13.56 13.48 2.04
C THR A 21 13.84 14.91 1.56
N ALA A 22 14.99 15.48 1.88
CA ALA A 22 15.42 16.75 1.32
C ALA A 22 15.65 16.67 -0.20
N GLY A 23 16.26 15.58 -0.68
CA GLY A 23 16.43 15.30 -2.11
C GLY A 23 15.09 15.24 -2.87
N ILE A 24 14.08 14.56 -2.30
CA ILE A 24 12.73 14.52 -2.87
C ILE A 24 12.13 15.91 -2.96
N ALA A 25 12.20 16.71 -1.88
CA ALA A 25 11.65 18.07 -1.88
C ALA A 25 12.32 18.95 -2.95
N ILE A 26 13.64 18.89 -3.05
CA ILE A 26 14.42 19.67 -4.05
C ILE A 26 14.06 19.21 -5.46
N THR A 27 14.00 17.92 -5.73
CA THR A 27 13.70 17.41 -7.08
C THR A 27 12.26 17.63 -7.48
N VAL A 28 11.28 17.53 -6.57
CA VAL A 28 9.87 17.87 -6.82
C VAL A 28 9.74 19.35 -7.19
N VAL A 29 10.28 20.26 -6.38
CA VAL A 29 10.25 21.70 -6.68
C VAL A 29 11.02 22.00 -7.96
N GLY A 30 12.20 21.40 -8.13
CA GLY A 30 13.03 21.57 -9.33
C GLY A 30 12.31 21.12 -10.59
N ALA A 31 11.66 19.96 -10.59
CA ALA A 31 10.90 19.44 -11.73
C ALA A 31 9.72 20.37 -12.09
N ILE A 32 8.96 20.85 -11.10
CA ILE A 32 7.84 21.79 -11.33
C ILE A 32 8.36 23.10 -11.94
N VAL A 33 9.39 23.71 -11.36
CA VAL A 33 9.94 24.98 -11.82
C VAL A 33 10.55 24.84 -13.21
N THR A 34 11.36 23.82 -13.45
CA THR A 34 12.03 23.65 -14.76
C THR A 34 11.04 23.34 -15.87
N ALA A 35 9.93 22.62 -15.59
CA ALA A 35 8.88 22.32 -16.57
C ALA A 35 8.15 23.57 -17.09
N LEU A 36 8.20 24.70 -16.37
CA LEU A 36 7.56 25.94 -16.81
C LEU A 36 8.38 26.69 -17.87
N PHE A 37 9.71 26.48 -17.98
CA PHE A 37 10.56 27.25 -18.90
C PHE A 37 10.46 26.83 -20.37
N PRO A 38 10.43 25.55 -20.76
CA PRO A 38 10.42 25.17 -22.18
C PRO A 38 9.27 25.82 -22.99
N PRO A 39 8.00 25.84 -22.55
CA PRO A 39 6.94 26.52 -23.29
C PRO A 39 7.16 28.01 -23.41
N LEU A 40 7.74 28.67 -22.40
CA LEU A 40 8.04 30.13 -22.45
C LEU A 40 9.15 30.46 -23.44
N ILE A 41 10.20 29.63 -23.49
CA ILE A 41 11.29 29.80 -24.44
C ILE A 41 10.81 29.54 -25.86
N LEU A 42 10.00 28.48 -26.05
CA LEU A 42 9.40 28.18 -27.34
C LEU A 42 8.51 29.33 -27.83
N ALA A 43 7.71 29.95 -26.95
CA ALA A 43 6.93 31.14 -27.26
C ALA A 43 7.81 32.24 -27.82
N LYS A 44 8.94 32.54 -27.17
CA LYS A 44 9.86 33.58 -27.59
C LYS A 44 10.53 33.27 -28.94
N ILE A 45 10.86 31.99 -29.18
CA ILE A 45 11.40 31.54 -30.46
C ILE A 45 10.38 31.78 -31.59
N ILE A 46 9.13 31.38 -31.37
CA ILE A 46 8.04 31.53 -32.38
C ILE A 46 7.76 33.02 -32.64
N ASP A 47 7.69 33.85 -31.61
CA ASP A 47 7.47 35.29 -31.77
C ASP A 47 8.60 35.93 -32.56
N THR A 48 9.85 35.49 -32.36
CA THR A 48 11.01 35.96 -33.12
C THR A 48 10.89 35.58 -34.61
N VAL A 49 10.50 34.32 -34.89
CA VAL A 49 10.30 33.84 -36.26
C VAL A 49 9.15 34.60 -36.95
N THR A 50 8.04 34.81 -36.23
CA THR A 50 6.84 35.48 -36.76
C THR A 50 7.12 37.00 -37.03
N SER A 51 8.04 37.61 -36.30
CA SER A 51 8.49 38.97 -36.55
C SER A 51 9.47 39.10 -37.74
N GLY A 52 9.76 38.01 -38.44
CA GLY A 52 10.65 37.97 -39.59
C GLY A 52 12.14 37.99 -39.25
N THR A 53 12.49 37.79 -37.97
CA THR A 53 13.88 37.72 -37.50
C THR A 53 14.28 36.25 -37.24
N MET A 54 15.55 35.90 -37.51
CA MET A 54 16.01 34.54 -37.19
C MET A 54 16.26 34.38 -35.70
N PRO A 55 15.77 33.28 -35.09
CA PRO A 55 16.06 33.02 -33.69
C PRO A 55 17.57 32.80 -33.50
N THR A 56 18.12 33.40 -32.45
CA THR A 56 19.51 33.20 -32.09
C THR A 56 19.79 31.76 -31.74
N PHE A 57 20.91 31.19 -32.19
CA PHE A 57 21.33 29.82 -31.86
C PHE A 57 21.30 29.56 -30.35
N TYR A 58 21.63 30.55 -29.53
CA TYR A 58 21.54 30.48 -28.07
C TYR A 58 20.11 30.21 -27.56
N MET A 59 19.06 30.76 -28.16
CA MET A 59 17.67 30.50 -27.77
C MET A 59 17.29 29.04 -28.01
N VAL A 60 17.72 28.46 -29.13
CA VAL A 60 17.48 27.07 -29.48
C VAL A 60 18.24 26.15 -28.50
N LEU A 61 19.50 26.46 -28.22
CA LEU A 61 20.30 25.70 -27.25
C LEU A 61 19.69 25.76 -25.84
N MET A 62 19.21 26.94 -25.44
CA MET A 62 18.55 27.13 -24.15
C MET A 62 17.25 26.31 -24.05
N TYR A 63 16.47 26.22 -25.12
CA TYR A 63 15.26 25.39 -25.17
C TYR A 63 15.58 23.91 -24.94
N PHE A 64 16.53 23.35 -25.71
CA PHE A 64 16.97 21.98 -25.52
C PHE A 64 17.59 21.74 -24.15
N GLY A 65 18.39 22.71 -23.66
CA GLY A 65 18.98 22.65 -22.33
C GLY A 65 17.92 22.52 -21.21
N PHE A 66 16.87 23.35 -21.29
CA PHE A 66 15.78 23.24 -20.30
C PHE A 66 14.94 21.96 -20.41
N ILE A 67 14.71 21.43 -21.62
CA ILE A 67 14.07 20.12 -21.79
C ILE A 67 14.91 19.04 -21.12
N LEU A 68 16.23 19.05 -21.37
CA LEU A 68 17.14 18.07 -20.76
C LEU A 68 17.17 18.19 -19.24
N VAL A 69 17.27 19.40 -18.70
CA VAL A 69 17.24 19.64 -17.24
C VAL A 69 15.92 19.19 -16.64
N THR A 70 14.78 19.47 -17.30
CA THR A 70 13.46 19.02 -16.83
C THR A 70 13.39 17.50 -16.78
N GLY A 71 13.82 16.81 -17.85
CA GLY A 71 13.86 15.34 -17.89
C GLY A 71 14.78 14.76 -16.82
N LEU A 72 15.95 15.37 -16.58
CA LEU A 72 16.85 14.95 -15.49
C LEU A 72 16.23 15.15 -14.11
N MET A 73 15.53 16.28 -13.88
CA MET A 73 14.84 16.53 -12.62
C MET A 73 13.67 15.56 -12.37
N GLU A 74 12.89 15.26 -13.41
CA GLU A 74 11.82 14.24 -13.31
C GLU A 74 12.38 12.85 -13.05
N SER A 75 13.42 12.44 -13.75
CA SER A 75 14.09 11.15 -13.53
C SER A 75 14.72 11.07 -12.13
N ALA A 76 15.35 12.13 -11.67
CA ALA A 76 15.88 12.20 -10.31
C ALA A 76 14.76 12.12 -9.25
N ARG A 77 13.65 12.85 -9.45
CA ARG A 77 12.47 12.77 -8.58
C ARG A 77 11.98 11.33 -8.45
N GLU A 78 11.77 10.65 -9.58
CA GLU A 78 11.29 9.27 -9.61
C GLU A 78 12.25 8.31 -8.89
N THR A 79 13.55 8.48 -9.13
CA THR A 79 14.60 7.69 -8.46
C THR A 79 14.58 7.88 -6.95
N PHE A 80 14.53 9.13 -6.48
CA PHE A 80 14.49 9.42 -5.04
C PHE A 80 13.20 8.89 -4.38
N LEU A 81 12.04 9.02 -5.05
CA LEU A 81 10.77 8.49 -4.56
C LEU A 81 10.81 6.98 -4.45
N THR A 82 11.29 6.28 -5.47
CA THR A 82 11.40 4.81 -5.47
C THR A 82 12.35 4.32 -4.38
N VAL A 83 13.55 4.92 -4.26
CA VAL A 83 14.50 4.54 -3.21
C VAL A 83 13.90 4.80 -1.81
N PHE A 84 13.19 5.90 -1.63
CA PHE A 84 12.54 6.24 -0.37
C PHE A 84 11.42 5.24 -0.03
N GLY A 85 10.56 4.90 -1.00
CA GLY A 85 9.52 3.90 -0.85
C GLY A 85 10.09 2.55 -0.41
N GLN A 86 11.14 2.07 -1.10
CA GLN A 86 11.82 0.82 -0.74
C GLN A 86 12.44 0.86 0.67
N LYS A 87 12.96 2.01 1.13
CA LYS A 87 13.46 2.15 2.52
C LYS A 87 12.33 2.06 3.54
N ILE A 88 11.17 2.65 3.26
CA ILE A 88 9.98 2.51 4.12
C ILE A 88 9.55 1.04 4.18
N THR A 89 9.41 0.37 3.03
CA THR A 89 9.02 -1.04 2.94
C THR A 89 9.99 -1.93 3.70
N HIS A 90 11.30 -1.73 3.53
CA HIS A 90 12.32 -2.47 4.28
C HIS A 90 12.15 -2.27 5.79
N SER A 91 12.03 -1.03 6.26
CA SER A 91 11.88 -0.72 7.69
C SER A 91 10.58 -1.31 8.26
N LEU A 92 9.50 -1.29 7.45
CA LEU A 92 8.20 -1.82 7.84
C LEU A 92 8.23 -3.35 7.95
N ARG A 93 8.79 -4.03 6.93
CA ARG A 93 8.94 -5.50 6.94
C ARG A 93 9.84 -5.97 8.08
N SER A 94 10.92 -5.25 8.38
CA SER A 94 11.78 -5.52 9.54
C SER A 94 11.00 -5.39 10.86
N ALA A 95 10.23 -4.30 11.02
CA ALA A 95 9.42 -4.10 12.22
C ALA A 95 8.30 -5.14 12.36
N LEU A 96 7.69 -5.59 11.25
CA LEU A 96 6.72 -6.68 11.24
C LEU A 96 7.37 -8.01 11.66
N MET A 97 8.58 -8.31 11.18
CA MET A 97 9.30 -9.53 11.56
C MET A 97 9.71 -9.53 13.03
N ASP A 98 10.18 -8.39 13.53
CA ASP A 98 10.46 -8.22 14.96
C ASP A 98 9.20 -8.45 15.81
N LYS A 99 8.05 -7.93 15.35
CA LYS A 99 6.77 -8.15 16.04
C LYS A 99 6.37 -9.61 16.00
N TYR A 100 6.42 -10.22 14.81
CA TYR A 100 6.09 -11.62 14.57
C TYR A 100 6.88 -12.56 15.49
N SER A 101 8.18 -12.31 15.65
CA SER A 101 9.07 -13.08 16.51
C SER A 101 8.75 -12.97 18.01
N CYS A 102 8.00 -11.93 18.40
CA CYS A 102 7.61 -11.68 19.80
C CYS A 102 6.15 -12.01 20.09
N LEU A 103 5.36 -12.49 19.10
CA LEU A 103 3.96 -12.81 19.32
C LEU A 103 3.77 -14.04 20.21
N THR A 104 2.69 -14.02 20.97
CA THR A 104 2.24 -15.21 21.73
C THR A 104 1.83 -16.35 20.79
N THR A 105 1.92 -17.59 21.25
CA THR A 105 1.50 -18.76 20.47
C THR A 105 0.02 -18.70 20.09
N SER A 106 -0.82 -18.18 20.98
CA SER A 106 -2.24 -17.92 20.70
C SER A 106 -2.43 -16.89 19.58
N GLY A 107 -1.69 -15.79 19.61
CA GLY A 107 -1.69 -14.78 18.57
C GLY A 107 -1.24 -15.30 17.20
N LEU A 108 -0.25 -16.21 17.19
CA LEU A 108 0.21 -16.87 15.96
C LEU A 108 -0.81 -17.86 15.40
N THR A 109 -1.42 -18.69 16.27
CA THR A 109 -2.35 -19.74 15.85
C THR A 109 -3.73 -19.21 15.44
N SER A 110 -4.12 -18.03 15.92
CA SER A 110 -5.37 -17.38 15.54
C SER A 110 -5.36 -16.76 14.14
N GLN A 111 -4.18 -16.63 13.52
CA GLN A 111 -4.02 -16.04 12.21
C GLN A 111 -3.84 -17.11 11.12
N GLU A 112 -4.58 -16.95 10.02
CA GLU A 112 -4.34 -17.76 8.84
C GLU A 112 -2.97 -17.40 8.23
N PRO A 113 -2.12 -18.38 7.90
CA PRO A 113 -0.78 -18.12 7.34
C PRO A 113 -0.80 -17.21 6.11
N GLY A 114 -1.81 -17.36 5.24
CA GLY A 114 -2.00 -16.52 4.06
C GLY A 114 -2.23 -15.04 4.40
N THR A 115 -2.97 -14.76 5.47
CA THR A 115 -3.23 -13.41 5.94
C THR A 115 -1.95 -12.76 6.47
N VAL A 116 -1.13 -13.51 7.21
CA VAL A 116 0.17 -13.01 7.70
C VAL A 116 1.08 -12.68 6.52
N VAL A 117 1.23 -13.59 5.55
CA VAL A 117 2.04 -13.34 4.33
C VAL A 117 1.54 -12.12 3.57
N SER A 118 0.21 -11.95 3.43
CA SER A 118 -0.38 -10.77 2.76
C SER A 118 0.02 -9.47 3.45
N ARG A 119 0.13 -9.41 4.77
CA ARG A 119 0.60 -8.22 5.50
C ARG A 119 2.06 -7.88 5.20
N PHE A 120 2.93 -8.91 5.15
CA PHE A 120 4.35 -8.72 4.87
C PHE A 120 4.64 -8.29 3.44
N VAL A 121 3.84 -8.74 2.48
CA VAL A 121 4.03 -8.45 1.05
C VAL A 121 3.04 -7.39 0.61
N GLY A 122 1.77 -7.71 0.50
CA GLY A 122 0.76 -6.85 -0.12
C GLY A 122 0.52 -5.55 0.65
N ASP A 123 0.30 -5.60 1.97
CA ASP A 123 0.03 -4.39 2.75
C ASP A 123 1.27 -3.50 2.87
N ALA A 124 2.47 -4.08 3.00
CA ALA A 124 3.71 -3.31 3.01
C ALA A 124 3.94 -2.58 1.67
N ASP A 125 3.64 -3.22 0.53
CA ASP A 125 3.75 -2.62 -0.80
C ASP A 125 2.69 -1.52 -1.01
N THR A 126 1.47 -1.67 -0.46
CA THR A 126 0.48 -0.58 -0.52
C THR A 126 0.92 0.65 0.27
N VAL A 127 1.65 0.47 1.39
CA VAL A 127 2.25 1.58 2.14
C VAL A 127 3.39 2.23 1.34
N GLU A 128 4.19 1.46 0.60
CA GLU A 128 5.20 2.01 -0.31
C GLU A 128 4.55 2.91 -1.37
N ASN A 129 3.50 2.39 -2.04
CA ASN A 129 2.76 3.11 -3.07
C ASN A 129 2.13 4.40 -2.54
N LEU A 130 1.78 4.48 -1.25
CA LEU A 130 1.28 5.70 -0.62
C LEU A 130 2.27 6.86 -0.75
N PHE A 131 3.56 6.58 -0.65
CA PHE A 131 4.60 7.60 -0.72
C PHE A 131 5.14 7.81 -2.13
N THR A 132 5.22 6.77 -2.95
CA THR A 132 5.75 6.87 -4.32
C THR A 132 4.72 7.47 -5.28
N SER A 133 3.54 6.86 -5.39
CA SER A 133 2.49 7.24 -6.35
C SER A 133 1.19 7.74 -5.67
N GLY A 134 1.23 8.01 -4.39
CA GLY A 134 0.09 8.55 -3.64
C GLY A 134 0.30 10.00 -3.22
N ILE A 135 0.59 10.23 -1.94
CA ILE A 135 0.58 11.57 -1.34
C ILE A 135 1.58 12.54 -2.01
N ILE A 136 2.82 12.09 -2.26
CA ILE A 136 3.87 12.99 -2.79
C ILE A 136 3.58 13.34 -4.24
N SER A 137 3.16 12.36 -5.06
CA SER A 137 2.78 12.60 -6.45
C SER A 137 1.55 13.51 -6.54
N MET A 138 0.51 13.24 -5.74
CA MET A 138 -0.70 14.09 -5.68
C MET A 138 -0.36 15.54 -5.34
N PHE A 139 0.52 15.76 -4.37
CA PHE A 139 0.97 17.09 -4.00
C PHE A 139 1.76 17.76 -5.13
N ALA A 140 2.67 17.01 -5.78
CA ALA A 140 3.46 17.52 -6.91
C ALA A 140 2.56 17.89 -8.11
N ASP A 141 1.58 17.05 -8.44
CA ASP A 141 0.63 17.28 -9.52
C ASP A 141 -0.29 18.47 -9.24
N ALA A 142 -0.80 18.59 -8.01
CA ALA A 142 -1.54 19.77 -7.60
C ALA A 142 -0.73 21.06 -7.70
N CYS A 143 0.53 21.06 -7.23
CA CYS A 143 1.44 22.18 -7.35
C CYS A 143 1.76 22.51 -8.82
N LYS A 144 1.92 21.50 -9.68
CA LYS A 144 2.14 21.68 -11.12
C LYS A 144 0.94 22.38 -11.77
N ILE A 145 -0.28 21.91 -11.51
CA ILE A 145 -1.50 22.55 -12.02
C ILE A 145 -1.58 24.02 -11.56
N ILE A 146 -1.40 24.28 -10.27
CA ILE A 146 -1.43 25.64 -9.72
C ILE A 146 -0.39 26.54 -10.38
N SER A 147 0.83 26.04 -10.55
CA SER A 147 1.93 26.78 -11.17
C SER A 147 1.64 27.12 -12.63
N ILE A 148 1.10 26.16 -13.40
CA ILE A 148 0.71 26.40 -14.80
C ILE A 148 -0.42 27.44 -14.88
N VAL A 149 -1.47 27.30 -14.06
CA VAL A 149 -2.57 28.28 -14.01
C VAL A 149 -2.06 29.66 -13.66
N ALA A 150 -1.14 29.78 -12.70
CA ALA A 150 -0.51 31.04 -12.34
C ALA A 150 0.26 31.65 -13.52
N VAL A 151 1.07 30.85 -14.23
CA VAL A 151 1.81 31.35 -15.42
C VAL A 151 0.86 31.84 -16.51
N ILE A 152 -0.21 31.07 -16.79
CA ILE A 152 -1.22 31.48 -17.78
C ILE A 152 -1.92 32.78 -17.33
N TRP A 153 -2.24 32.91 -16.03
CA TRP A 153 -2.86 34.14 -15.49
C TRP A 153 -2.01 35.38 -15.72
N PHE A 154 -0.69 35.30 -15.51
CA PHE A 154 0.22 36.39 -15.76
C PHE A 154 0.42 36.70 -17.26
N LYS A 155 0.25 35.72 -18.13
CA LYS A 155 0.37 35.87 -19.57
C LYS A 155 -0.92 36.35 -20.23
N ASN A 156 -2.04 35.75 -19.86
CA ASN A 156 -3.35 36.06 -20.42
C ASN A 156 -4.48 35.74 -19.43
N LYS A 157 -5.07 36.77 -18.82
CA LYS A 157 -6.15 36.65 -17.84
C LYS A 157 -7.41 36.00 -18.41
N GLY A 158 -7.76 36.30 -19.67
CA GLY A 158 -8.95 35.70 -20.28
C GLY A 158 -8.87 34.18 -20.40
N LEU A 159 -7.72 33.70 -20.88
CA LEU A 159 -7.50 32.25 -20.99
C LEU A 159 -7.39 31.55 -19.64
N ALA A 160 -6.80 32.22 -18.65
CA ALA A 160 -6.78 31.68 -17.28
C ALA A 160 -8.18 31.48 -16.71
N ILE A 161 -9.12 32.40 -16.96
CA ILE A 161 -10.51 32.30 -16.55
C ILE A 161 -11.19 31.12 -17.27
N VAL A 162 -11.00 31.00 -18.59
CA VAL A 162 -11.53 29.85 -19.36
C VAL A 162 -11.01 28.53 -18.80
N LEU A 163 -9.72 28.45 -18.52
CA LEU A 163 -9.12 27.26 -17.92
C LEU A 163 -9.68 26.96 -16.53
N LEU A 164 -9.82 27.99 -15.68
CA LEU A 164 -10.40 27.83 -14.34
C LEU A 164 -11.87 27.33 -14.35
N VAL A 165 -12.62 27.63 -15.43
CA VAL A 165 -13.99 27.11 -15.62
C VAL A 165 -13.95 25.67 -16.12
N ILE A 166 -13.01 25.31 -17.00
CA ILE A 166 -12.91 23.99 -17.59
C ILE A 166 -12.31 22.97 -16.59
N LEU A 167 -11.35 23.35 -15.77
CA LEU A 167 -10.71 22.47 -14.79
C LEU A 167 -11.68 21.74 -13.83
N PRO A 168 -12.64 22.40 -13.18
CA PRO A 168 -13.63 21.73 -12.34
C PRO A 168 -14.48 20.74 -13.15
N PHE A 169 -14.87 21.08 -14.37
CA PHE A 169 -15.63 20.19 -15.24
C PHE A 169 -14.83 18.95 -15.59
N LEU A 170 -13.56 19.11 -15.99
CA LEU A 170 -12.63 18.01 -16.23
C LEU A 170 -12.47 17.12 -15.01
N PHE A 171 -12.25 17.73 -13.84
CA PHE A 171 -12.08 16.99 -12.59
C PHE A 171 -13.33 16.16 -12.24
N ILE A 172 -14.51 16.74 -12.35
CA ILE A 172 -15.78 16.05 -12.10
C ILE A 172 -15.98 14.90 -13.09
N PHE A 173 -15.75 15.16 -14.38
CA PHE A 173 -15.86 14.14 -15.44
C PHE A 173 -14.90 12.97 -15.18
N THR A 174 -13.62 13.28 -14.96
CA THR A 174 -12.58 12.28 -14.63
C THR A 174 -13.01 11.47 -13.40
N ARG A 175 -13.51 12.13 -12.35
CA ARG A 175 -13.94 11.49 -11.10
C ARG A 175 -15.11 10.52 -11.30
N ILE A 176 -16.07 10.86 -12.15
CA ILE A 176 -17.23 10.00 -12.46
C ILE A 176 -16.75 8.73 -13.20
N ILE A 177 -15.93 8.89 -14.24
CA ILE A 177 -15.40 7.75 -15.00
C ILE A 177 -14.55 6.85 -14.11
N GLN A 178 -13.64 7.40 -13.35
CA GLN A 178 -12.76 6.64 -12.47
C GLN A 178 -13.52 5.88 -11.37
N LYS A 179 -14.61 6.45 -10.85
CA LYS A 179 -15.46 5.73 -9.90
C LYS A 179 -16.06 4.47 -10.55
N ASN A 180 -16.56 4.58 -11.77
CA ASN A 180 -17.14 3.45 -12.48
C ASN A 180 -16.07 2.40 -12.87
N MET A 181 -14.87 2.85 -13.25
CA MET A 181 -13.73 1.96 -13.48
C MET A 181 -13.33 1.21 -12.22
N LEU A 182 -13.30 1.89 -11.07
CA LEU A 182 -12.97 1.25 -9.79
C LEU A 182 -13.98 0.16 -9.42
N GLU A 183 -15.27 0.43 -9.58
CA GLU A 183 -16.32 -0.56 -9.34
C GLU A 183 -16.14 -1.79 -10.25
N ALA A 184 -15.88 -1.57 -11.54
CA ALA A 184 -15.59 -2.64 -12.48
C ALA A 184 -14.31 -3.42 -12.14
N GLN A 185 -13.24 -2.76 -11.68
CA GLN A 185 -12.02 -3.42 -11.23
C GLN A 185 -12.24 -4.29 -9.97
N ILE A 186 -13.05 -3.82 -9.02
CA ILE A 186 -13.39 -4.60 -7.82
C ILE A 186 -14.18 -5.85 -8.23
N GLU A 187 -15.15 -5.71 -9.12
CA GLU A 187 -15.95 -6.82 -9.67
C GLU A 187 -15.04 -7.85 -10.38
N ASN A 188 -14.13 -7.37 -11.23
CA ASN A 188 -13.14 -8.20 -11.89
C ASN A 188 -12.25 -8.97 -10.89
N ARG A 189 -11.69 -8.29 -9.88
CA ARG A 189 -10.85 -8.95 -8.85
C ARG A 189 -11.61 -10.05 -8.11
N ARG A 190 -12.91 -9.85 -7.83
CA ARG A 190 -13.76 -10.87 -7.20
C ARG A 190 -13.99 -12.06 -8.11
N ALA A 191 -14.27 -11.80 -9.39
CA ALA A 191 -14.50 -12.85 -10.40
C ALA A 191 -13.22 -13.67 -10.66
N VAL A 192 -12.08 -13.02 -10.86
CA VAL A 192 -10.76 -13.66 -10.97
C VAL A 192 -10.42 -14.46 -9.73
N GLY A 193 -10.73 -13.92 -8.53
CA GLY A 193 -10.52 -14.62 -7.25
C GLY A 193 -11.32 -15.93 -7.17
N ARG A 194 -12.60 -15.94 -7.63
CA ARG A 194 -13.41 -17.17 -7.70
C ARG A 194 -12.82 -18.19 -8.66
N ALA A 195 -12.46 -17.75 -9.88
CA ALA A 195 -11.85 -18.62 -10.88
C ALA A 195 -10.52 -19.23 -10.37
N SER A 196 -9.66 -18.38 -9.79
CA SER A 196 -8.36 -18.81 -9.24
C SER A 196 -8.50 -19.73 -8.04
N GLY A 197 -9.53 -19.53 -7.19
CA GLY A 197 -9.81 -20.42 -6.05
C GLY A 197 -10.34 -21.79 -6.46
N HIS A 198 -11.06 -21.86 -7.57
CA HIS A 198 -11.63 -23.12 -8.08
C HIS A 198 -10.57 -24.12 -8.54
N VAL A 199 -9.44 -23.67 -9.07
CA VAL A 199 -8.37 -24.55 -9.58
C VAL A 199 -7.72 -25.37 -8.44
N PRO A 200 -7.22 -24.79 -7.33
CA PRO A 200 -6.68 -25.56 -6.23
C PRO A 200 -7.70 -26.48 -5.58
N GLU A 201 -8.97 -26.06 -5.46
CA GLU A 201 -10.06 -26.88 -4.94
C GLU A 201 -10.28 -28.12 -5.84
N THR A 202 -10.34 -27.95 -7.16
CA THR A 202 -10.45 -29.03 -8.11
C THR A 202 -9.28 -30.01 -8.02
N LEU A 203 -8.03 -29.49 -7.95
CA LEU A 203 -6.83 -30.30 -7.82
C LEU A 203 -6.81 -31.10 -6.49
N HIS A 204 -7.19 -30.46 -5.40
CA HIS A 204 -7.25 -31.12 -4.10
C HIS A 204 -8.25 -32.28 -4.08
N ASN A 205 -9.40 -32.08 -4.74
CA ASN A 205 -10.51 -33.04 -4.76
C ASN A 205 -10.52 -33.95 -6.01
N ILE A 206 -9.46 -33.98 -6.82
CA ILE A 206 -9.42 -34.65 -8.12
C ILE A 206 -9.85 -36.12 -8.05
N ARG A 207 -9.42 -36.84 -7.00
CA ARG A 207 -9.80 -38.26 -6.79
C ARG A 207 -11.30 -38.42 -6.60
N THR A 208 -11.92 -37.55 -5.80
CA THR A 208 -13.36 -37.54 -5.53
C THR A 208 -14.15 -37.21 -6.79
N ILE A 209 -13.68 -36.23 -7.57
CA ILE A 209 -14.29 -35.83 -8.84
C ILE A 209 -14.32 -36.99 -9.83
N HIS A 210 -13.18 -37.70 -10.02
CA HIS A 210 -13.10 -38.87 -10.88
C HIS A 210 -13.94 -40.05 -10.35
N THR A 211 -13.96 -40.30 -9.03
CA THR A 211 -14.76 -41.38 -8.44
C THR A 211 -16.26 -41.14 -8.66
N LEU A 212 -16.70 -39.89 -8.66
CA LEU A 212 -18.10 -39.50 -8.85
C LEU A 212 -18.46 -39.19 -10.31
N GLY A 213 -17.51 -39.23 -11.26
CA GLY A 213 -17.71 -38.90 -12.68
C GLY A 213 -18.23 -37.47 -12.88
N LYS A 214 -17.69 -36.48 -12.10
CA LYS A 214 -18.15 -35.07 -12.10
C LYS A 214 -17.19 -34.11 -12.80
N GLU A 215 -16.36 -34.62 -13.70
CA GLU A 215 -15.38 -33.80 -14.45
C GLU A 215 -16.06 -32.70 -15.25
N ASN A 216 -17.13 -33.05 -15.97
CA ASN A 216 -17.89 -32.07 -16.79
C ASN A 216 -18.56 -31.00 -15.92
N TYR A 217 -19.04 -31.34 -14.74
CA TYR A 217 -19.61 -30.37 -13.81
C TYR A 217 -18.55 -29.37 -13.34
N MET A 218 -17.34 -29.83 -13.01
CA MET A 218 -16.26 -28.96 -12.58
C MET A 218 -15.77 -28.07 -13.71
N ALA A 219 -15.69 -28.59 -14.95
CA ALA A 219 -15.34 -27.81 -16.13
C ALA A 219 -16.37 -26.71 -16.41
N GLN A 220 -17.66 -27.04 -16.41
CA GLN A 220 -18.73 -26.05 -16.60
C GLN A 220 -18.71 -24.96 -15.51
N ARG A 221 -18.47 -25.35 -14.26
CA ARG A 221 -18.40 -24.41 -13.16
C ARG A 221 -17.20 -23.45 -13.28
N TYR A 222 -16.08 -23.95 -13.77
CA TYR A 222 -14.91 -23.11 -14.06
C TYR A 222 -15.19 -22.15 -15.23
N ASP A 223 -15.85 -22.63 -16.28
CA ASP A 223 -16.27 -21.80 -17.42
C ASP A 223 -17.20 -20.66 -17.01
N GLU A 224 -18.15 -20.91 -16.09
CA GLU A 224 -19.01 -19.86 -15.53
C GLU A 224 -18.17 -18.76 -14.87
N TYR A 225 -17.18 -19.13 -14.03
CA TYR A 225 -16.30 -18.15 -13.36
C TYR A 225 -15.42 -17.38 -14.35
N ILE A 226 -14.94 -18.03 -15.41
CA ILE A 226 -14.17 -17.35 -16.47
C ILE A 226 -15.06 -16.39 -17.24
N CYS A 227 -16.30 -16.77 -17.58
CA CYS A 227 -17.26 -15.87 -18.24
C CYS A 227 -17.59 -14.64 -17.37
N GLU A 228 -17.81 -14.82 -16.06
CA GLU A 228 -17.99 -13.70 -15.13
C GLU A 228 -16.78 -12.76 -15.12
N SER A 229 -15.57 -13.33 -15.07
CA SER A 229 -14.32 -12.56 -15.12
C SER A 229 -14.18 -11.79 -16.44
N TYR A 230 -14.49 -12.44 -17.56
CA TYR A 230 -14.44 -11.81 -18.87
C TYR A 230 -15.41 -10.62 -18.97
N ALA A 231 -16.66 -10.80 -18.54
CA ALA A 231 -17.66 -9.72 -18.54
C ALA A 231 -17.22 -8.51 -17.67
N ALA A 232 -16.61 -8.78 -16.53
CA ALA A 232 -16.09 -7.72 -15.66
C ALA A 232 -14.89 -6.98 -16.29
N ILE A 233 -13.99 -7.70 -16.96
CA ILE A 233 -12.87 -7.11 -17.71
C ILE A 233 -13.40 -6.27 -18.89
N GLU A 234 -14.36 -6.77 -19.64
CA GLU A 234 -14.97 -6.06 -20.79
C GLU A 234 -15.57 -4.72 -20.35
N LYS A 235 -16.29 -4.72 -19.23
CA LYS A 235 -16.86 -3.50 -18.64
C LYS A 235 -15.76 -2.50 -18.23
N ASN A 236 -14.67 -2.97 -17.62
CA ASN A 236 -13.54 -2.10 -17.26
C ASN A 236 -12.89 -1.51 -18.53
N ASN A 237 -12.63 -2.35 -19.53
CA ASN A 237 -11.99 -1.93 -20.77
C ASN A 237 -12.87 -0.94 -21.57
N PHE A 238 -14.20 -1.06 -21.47
CA PHE A 238 -15.12 -0.09 -22.08
C PHE A 238 -14.93 1.31 -21.50
N TYR A 239 -14.86 1.44 -20.16
CA TYR A 239 -14.62 2.74 -19.53
C TYR A 239 -13.27 3.31 -19.89
N ASP A 240 -12.22 2.48 -19.91
CA ASP A 240 -10.87 2.89 -20.32
C ASP A 240 -10.83 3.34 -21.78
N ALA A 241 -11.47 2.58 -22.68
CA ALA A 241 -11.58 2.92 -24.09
C ALA A 241 -12.36 4.21 -24.36
N VAL A 242 -13.32 4.57 -23.51
CA VAL A 242 -14.08 5.83 -23.63
C VAL A 242 -13.34 7.00 -23.03
N TYR A 243 -12.62 6.78 -21.92
CA TYR A 243 -11.96 7.84 -21.16
C TYR A 243 -10.90 8.58 -21.97
N SER A 244 -9.96 7.85 -22.57
CA SER A 244 -8.82 8.46 -23.29
C SER A 244 -9.25 9.30 -24.50
N PRO A 245 -10.14 8.87 -25.42
CA PRO A 245 -10.63 9.72 -26.50
C PRO A 245 -11.37 10.96 -26.04
N VAL A 246 -12.15 10.87 -24.94
CA VAL A 246 -12.89 12.04 -24.42
C VAL A 246 -11.91 13.09 -23.90
N ILE A 247 -10.87 12.70 -23.18
CA ILE A 247 -9.82 13.61 -22.74
C ILE A 247 -9.11 14.28 -23.92
N LEU A 248 -8.79 13.52 -24.97
CA LEU A 248 -8.19 14.06 -26.20
C LEU A 248 -9.12 15.07 -26.89
N ILE A 249 -10.42 14.76 -27.00
CA ILE A 249 -11.43 15.67 -27.58
C ILE A 249 -11.55 16.95 -26.75
N LEU A 250 -11.60 16.85 -25.43
CA LEU A 250 -11.66 18.01 -24.54
C LEU A 250 -10.41 18.88 -24.69
N ASN A 251 -9.22 18.26 -24.73
CA ASN A 251 -7.98 19.00 -25.02
C ASN A 251 -8.05 19.71 -26.37
N ALA A 252 -8.48 19.04 -27.44
CA ALA A 252 -8.64 19.62 -28.77
C ALA A 252 -9.63 20.78 -28.79
N ILE A 253 -10.76 20.66 -28.06
CA ILE A 253 -11.75 21.75 -27.93
C ILE A 253 -11.13 22.98 -27.25
N VAL A 254 -10.40 22.80 -26.15
CA VAL A 254 -9.74 23.90 -25.46
C VAL A 254 -8.71 24.57 -26.36
N VAL A 255 -7.90 23.78 -27.07
CA VAL A 255 -6.94 24.29 -28.05
C VAL A 255 -7.64 25.06 -29.19
N ALA A 256 -8.73 24.52 -29.71
CA ALA A 256 -9.52 25.20 -30.76
C ALA A 256 -10.11 26.52 -30.26
N VAL A 257 -10.61 26.58 -29.04
CA VAL A 257 -11.12 27.81 -28.40
C VAL A 257 -10.00 28.86 -28.28
N VAL A 258 -8.81 28.43 -27.81
CA VAL A 258 -7.63 29.32 -27.74
C VAL A 258 -7.25 29.87 -29.13
N MET A 259 -7.23 29.02 -30.17
CA MET A 259 -6.92 29.42 -31.52
C MET A 259 -7.95 30.41 -32.10
N LEU A 260 -9.26 30.13 -31.90
CA LEU A 260 -10.33 31.00 -32.35
C LEU A 260 -10.27 32.38 -31.70
N PHE A 261 -10.04 32.45 -30.40
CA PHE A 261 -9.88 33.73 -29.70
C PHE A 261 -8.61 34.47 -30.12
N SER A 262 -7.52 33.75 -30.36
CA SER A 262 -6.28 34.35 -30.86
C SER A 262 -6.39 34.90 -32.29
N ALA A 263 -7.21 34.25 -33.14
CA ALA A 263 -7.44 34.65 -34.52
C ALA A 263 -8.58 35.67 -34.68
N SER A 264 -9.29 36.01 -33.62
CA SER A 264 -10.42 36.96 -33.66
C SER A 264 -9.96 38.35 -34.03
N GLY A 265 -10.54 38.92 -35.09
CA GLY A 265 -10.27 40.31 -35.54
C GLY A 265 -10.97 41.38 -34.71
N ASN A 266 -11.71 41.03 -33.68
CA ASN A 266 -12.48 41.95 -32.83
C ASN A 266 -11.58 42.57 -31.76
N GLN A 267 -11.41 43.91 -31.79
CA GLN A 267 -10.49 44.63 -30.87
C GLN A 267 -10.79 44.39 -29.39
N SER A 268 -12.06 44.25 -28.98
CA SER A 268 -12.45 43.93 -27.59
C SER A 268 -12.03 42.53 -27.18
N VAL A 269 -12.08 41.57 -28.08
CA VAL A 269 -11.62 40.18 -27.86
C VAL A 269 -10.10 40.14 -27.83
N LEU A 270 -9.43 40.85 -28.74
CA LEU A 270 -7.97 40.98 -28.80
C LEU A 270 -7.37 41.64 -27.54
N THR A 271 -8.03 42.62 -26.92
CA THR A 271 -7.55 43.22 -25.66
C THR A 271 -7.65 42.26 -24.46
N PHE A 272 -8.61 41.39 -24.47
CA PHE A 272 -8.83 40.43 -23.36
C PHE A 272 -8.16 39.07 -23.61
N PHE A 273 -8.17 38.59 -24.85
CA PHE A 273 -7.62 37.29 -25.28
C PHE A 273 -6.44 37.41 -26.24
N GLY A 274 -6.10 38.66 -26.67
CA GLY A 274 -5.03 38.90 -27.65
C GLY A 274 -3.69 38.41 -27.12
N MET A 275 -3.05 37.59 -27.92
CA MET A 275 -1.75 37.07 -27.63
C MET A 275 -0.93 36.93 -28.89
N SER A 276 0.39 36.97 -28.73
CA SER A 276 1.30 36.64 -29.85
C SER A 276 1.18 35.14 -30.21
N ALA A 277 1.58 34.82 -31.45
CA ALA A 277 1.61 33.43 -31.91
C ALA A 277 2.42 32.52 -30.96
N GLY A 278 3.53 33.01 -30.45
CA GLY A 278 4.34 32.28 -29.50
C GLY A 278 3.64 32.07 -28.17
N THR A 279 2.95 33.09 -27.64
CA THR A 279 2.17 32.95 -26.40
C THR A 279 1.04 31.95 -26.58
N ALA A 280 0.34 31.91 -27.74
CA ALA A 280 -0.68 30.93 -28.04
C ALA A 280 -0.12 29.51 -27.97
N VAL A 281 1.03 29.25 -28.60
CA VAL A 281 1.69 27.93 -28.55
C VAL A 281 2.11 27.54 -27.13
N ALA A 282 2.65 28.50 -26.36
CA ALA A 282 2.99 28.22 -24.94
C ALA A 282 1.75 27.81 -24.13
N VAL A 283 0.63 28.53 -24.27
CA VAL A 283 -0.62 28.22 -23.58
C VAL A 283 -1.16 26.86 -23.98
N ILE A 284 -1.13 26.51 -25.28
CA ILE A 284 -1.51 25.18 -25.76
C ILE A 284 -0.66 24.10 -25.10
N ASN A 285 0.65 24.28 -25.04
CA ASN A 285 1.54 23.33 -24.35
C ASN A 285 1.22 23.22 -22.87
N TYR A 286 0.97 24.32 -22.17
CA TYR A 286 0.60 24.29 -20.75
C TYR A 286 -0.74 23.61 -20.52
N ILE A 287 -1.73 23.86 -21.35
CA ILE A 287 -3.04 23.18 -21.28
C ILE A 287 -2.84 21.68 -21.43
N SER A 288 -2.08 21.23 -22.44
CA SER A 288 -1.79 19.81 -22.66
C SER A 288 -1.05 19.17 -21.46
N GLN A 289 -0.19 19.93 -20.77
CA GLN A 289 0.50 19.45 -19.58
C GLN A 289 -0.38 19.35 -18.34
N ILE A 290 -1.57 19.97 -18.29
CA ILE A 290 -2.51 19.86 -17.16
C ILE A 290 -3.31 18.56 -17.18
N PHE A 291 -3.57 18.01 -18.37
CA PHE A 291 -4.44 16.82 -18.49
C PHE A 291 -3.86 15.60 -17.77
N ALA A 292 -2.57 15.32 -17.93
CA ALA A 292 -1.91 14.20 -17.27
C ALA A 292 -2.01 14.26 -15.71
N PRO A 293 -1.68 15.38 -15.05
CA PRO A 293 -1.93 15.54 -13.61
C PRO A 293 -3.39 15.39 -13.18
N VAL A 294 -4.35 15.87 -13.97
CA VAL A 294 -5.79 15.69 -13.65
C VAL A 294 -6.18 14.22 -13.72
N GLU A 295 -5.63 13.48 -14.66
CA GLU A 295 -5.83 12.04 -14.81
C GLU A 295 -5.21 11.27 -13.64
N SER A 296 -3.96 11.57 -13.27
CA SER A 296 -3.24 10.87 -12.18
C SER A 296 -3.87 11.08 -10.81
N LEU A 297 -4.38 12.29 -10.51
CA LEU A 297 -5.02 12.61 -9.22
C LEU A 297 -6.11 11.61 -8.79
N GLY A 298 -6.86 11.10 -9.74
CA GLY A 298 -7.91 10.13 -9.42
C GLY A 298 -7.36 8.75 -9.06
N MET A 299 -6.31 8.28 -9.72
CA MET A 299 -5.63 7.02 -9.39
C MET A 299 -4.87 7.14 -8.06
N GLU A 300 -4.30 8.29 -7.80
CA GLU A 300 -3.58 8.59 -6.55
C GLU A 300 -4.52 8.54 -5.33
N ILE A 301 -5.75 9.08 -5.45
CA ILE A 301 -6.77 8.95 -4.40
C ILE A 301 -7.09 7.48 -4.11
N GLN A 302 -7.19 6.65 -5.13
CA GLN A 302 -7.43 5.21 -4.96
C GLN A 302 -6.25 4.52 -4.28
N THR A 303 -5.02 4.87 -4.67
CA THR A 303 -3.79 4.37 -4.03
C THR A 303 -3.77 4.74 -2.55
N ILE A 304 -4.11 5.99 -2.20
CA ILE A 304 -4.20 6.46 -0.82
C ILE A 304 -5.25 5.66 -0.03
N GLN A 305 -6.44 5.43 -0.59
CA GLN A 305 -7.49 4.65 0.07
C GLN A 305 -7.05 3.21 0.33
N SER A 306 -6.41 2.56 -0.65
CA SER A 306 -5.87 1.21 -0.51
C SER A 306 -4.79 1.14 0.56
N ALA A 307 -3.92 2.13 0.61
CA ALA A 307 -2.85 2.21 1.59
C ALA A 307 -3.36 2.46 3.02
N ILE A 308 -4.40 3.28 3.21
CA ILE A 308 -5.04 3.47 4.52
C ILE A 308 -5.56 2.14 5.06
N ALA A 309 -6.20 1.32 4.21
CA ALA A 309 -6.65 -0.01 4.60
C ALA A 309 -5.48 -0.93 4.97
N GLY A 310 -4.37 -0.90 4.21
CA GLY A 310 -3.14 -1.65 4.53
C GLY A 310 -2.51 -1.20 5.85
N VAL A 311 -2.41 0.11 6.08
CA VAL A 311 -1.93 0.69 7.35
C VAL A 311 -2.78 0.21 8.53
N HIS A 312 -4.10 0.15 8.39
CA HIS A 312 -5.00 -0.32 9.45
C HIS A 312 -4.71 -1.79 9.79
N ARG A 313 -4.64 -2.69 8.79
CA ARG A 313 -4.32 -4.11 9.01
C ARG A 313 -2.95 -4.34 9.63
N ILE A 314 -1.95 -3.54 9.25
CA ILE A 314 -0.61 -3.61 9.85
C ILE A 314 -0.64 -3.11 11.30
N ASN A 315 -1.39 -2.04 11.61
CA ASN A 315 -1.51 -1.55 12.97
C ASN A 315 -2.23 -2.56 13.87
N GLU A 316 -3.29 -3.21 13.42
CA GLU A 316 -3.95 -4.33 14.13
C GLU A 316 -2.94 -5.44 14.47
N PHE A 317 -2.04 -5.76 13.53
CA PHE A 317 -0.99 -6.75 13.77
C PHE A 317 0.02 -6.26 14.83
N PHE A 318 0.37 -4.97 14.86
CA PHE A 318 1.24 -4.42 15.90
C PHE A 318 0.58 -4.37 17.28
N GLU A 319 -0.74 -4.32 17.36
CA GLU A 319 -1.51 -4.32 18.61
C GLU A 319 -1.67 -5.70 19.24
N MET A 320 -1.39 -6.78 18.49
CA MET A 320 -1.46 -8.14 19.03
C MET A 320 -0.54 -8.33 20.23
N ASP A 321 -0.96 -9.21 21.14
CA ASP A 321 -0.23 -9.50 22.37
C ASP A 321 1.15 -10.11 22.10
N GLU A 322 2.15 -9.53 22.74
CA GLU A 322 3.52 -10.03 22.71
C GLU A 322 3.79 -10.92 23.94
N LEU A 323 4.62 -11.93 23.72
CA LEU A 323 5.20 -12.67 24.83
C LEU A 323 5.83 -11.68 25.79
N SER A 324 5.31 -11.59 27.02
CA SER A 324 5.90 -10.76 28.06
C SER A 324 7.24 -11.37 28.48
N VAL A 325 8.27 -11.10 27.67
CA VAL A 325 9.64 -11.31 28.14
C VAL A 325 9.85 -10.25 29.23
N LYS A 326 9.55 -10.61 30.46
CA LYS A 326 10.01 -9.88 31.64
C LYS A 326 11.53 -10.00 31.64
N LYS A 327 12.18 -9.08 30.96
CA LYS A 327 13.61 -9.06 30.75
C LYS A 327 14.41 -8.80 32.05
N ASP A 328 13.77 -8.35 33.12
CA ASP A 328 14.49 -7.84 34.30
C ASP A 328 13.81 -8.10 35.64
N SER A 329 12.98 -9.11 35.81
CA SER A 329 12.51 -9.48 37.14
C SER A 329 12.98 -10.89 37.59
N TYR A 330 14.17 -11.28 37.15
CA TYR A 330 14.79 -12.52 37.59
C TYR A 330 15.47 -12.38 38.99
N ILE A 331 15.30 -11.22 39.66
CA ILE A 331 15.78 -11.01 41.02
C ILE A 331 14.54 -10.81 41.90
N ALA A 332 14.27 -11.83 42.71
CA ALA A 332 13.48 -11.81 43.91
C ALA A 332 11.93 -11.65 43.77
N GLU A 333 11.26 -12.71 43.42
CA GLU A 333 10.23 -13.24 44.30
C GLU A 333 10.41 -14.76 44.31
N ASN A 334 11.47 -15.19 45.02
CA ASN A 334 11.52 -16.52 45.60
C ASN A 334 10.46 -16.60 46.71
N THR A 335 9.20 -16.71 46.30
CA THR A 335 8.28 -17.54 47.06
C THR A 335 8.56 -18.97 46.61
N ALA A 336 9.67 -19.52 47.11
CA ALA A 336 9.82 -20.94 47.22
C ALA A 336 8.64 -21.45 48.08
N MET A 337 7.55 -21.85 47.42
CA MET A 337 6.71 -22.89 47.98
C MET A 337 7.65 -24.08 48.16
N GLU A 338 7.72 -24.64 49.39
CA GLU A 338 8.46 -25.86 49.70
C GLU A 338 8.11 -26.92 48.66
N ALA A 339 8.89 -26.96 47.57
CA ALA A 339 8.81 -28.00 46.58
C ALA A 339 9.42 -29.22 47.21
N ASP A 340 8.67 -30.31 47.32
CA ASP A 340 9.19 -31.64 47.52
C ASP A 340 10.36 -31.77 46.50
N SER A 341 11.58 -31.88 46.94
CA SER A 341 12.80 -31.68 46.16
C SER A 341 12.99 -32.62 44.95
N ASP A 342 12.13 -33.66 44.85
CA ASP A 342 12.20 -34.66 43.78
C ASP A 342 11.24 -34.43 42.61
N VAL A 343 10.30 -33.48 42.70
CA VAL A 343 9.25 -33.26 41.67
C VAL A 343 9.73 -32.22 40.65
N ILE A 344 9.89 -32.64 39.38
CA ILE A 344 10.30 -31.78 38.28
C ILE A 344 9.11 -31.13 37.55
N VAL A 345 8.01 -31.89 37.37
CA VAL A 345 6.79 -31.40 36.69
C VAL A 345 5.63 -31.58 37.64
N ASP A 346 4.83 -30.54 37.82
CA ASP A 346 3.61 -30.56 38.63
C ASP A 346 2.44 -29.90 37.90
N PHE A 347 1.40 -30.69 37.62
CA PHE A 347 0.11 -30.20 37.11
C PHE A 347 -0.88 -30.23 38.28
N ASN A 348 -1.36 -29.05 38.69
CA ASN A 348 -2.25 -28.90 39.82
C ASN A 348 -3.62 -28.36 39.37
N ASN A 349 -4.66 -29.22 39.37
CA ASN A 349 -6.04 -28.90 38.97
C ASN A 349 -6.16 -28.10 37.66
N VAL A 350 -5.40 -28.50 36.65
CA VAL A 350 -5.32 -27.79 35.40
C VAL A 350 -6.58 -28.01 34.55
N THR A 351 -7.23 -26.90 34.20
CA THR A 351 -8.32 -26.85 33.23
C THR A 351 -7.96 -25.89 32.11
N PHE A 352 -8.11 -26.35 30.88
CA PHE A 352 -7.75 -25.54 29.70
C PHE A 352 -8.73 -25.75 28.53
N ALA A 353 -9.04 -24.64 27.83
CA ALA A 353 -9.82 -24.60 26.62
C ALA A 353 -9.09 -23.71 25.58
N TYR A 354 -9.22 -24.06 24.31
CA TYR A 354 -8.77 -23.15 23.22
C TYR A 354 -9.83 -22.07 22.93
N ASP A 355 -11.11 -22.50 22.99
CA ASP A 355 -12.31 -21.67 22.83
C ASP A 355 -13.25 -21.98 24.00
N ASP A 356 -14.55 -22.03 23.76
CA ASP A 356 -15.57 -22.28 24.81
C ASP A 356 -15.58 -23.69 25.35
N LYS A 357 -14.95 -24.68 24.69
CA LYS A 357 -14.98 -26.09 25.09
C LYS A 357 -13.68 -26.49 25.76
N ASN A 358 -13.79 -27.01 26.99
CA ASN A 358 -12.65 -27.56 27.71
C ASN A 358 -12.04 -28.77 26.98
N VAL A 359 -10.72 -28.75 26.81
CA VAL A 359 -9.92 -29.84 26.24
C VAL A 359 -9.24 -30.67 27.35
N VAL A 360 -8.88 -29.99 28.43
CA VAL A 360 -8.32 -30.60 29.63
C VAL A 360 -9.15 -30.12 30.81
N GLU A 361 -9.59 -31.02 31.68
CA GLU A 361 -10.42 -30.70 32.85
C GLU A 361 -9.83 -31.28 34.11
N ASN A 362 -9.60 -30.47 35.14
CA ASN A 362 -9.14 -30.85 36.48
C ASN A 362 -7.99 -31.86 36.49
N LEU A 363 -7.03 -31.71 35.56
CA LEU A 363 -5.90 -32.60 35.44
C LEU A 363 -4.87 -32.31 36.53
N SER A 364 -4.52 -33.33 37.31
CA SER A 364 -3.47 -33.26 38.33
C SER A 364 -2.57 -34.48 38.25
N PHE A 365 -1.29 -34.28 38.13
CA PHE A 365 -0.24 -35.30 38.21
C PHE A 365 1.10 -34.63 38.44
N SER A 366 2.05 -35.39 39.01
CA SER A 366 3.43 -34.96 39.18
C SER A 366 4.39 -35.96 38.56
N VAL A 367 5.56 -35.48 38.15
CA VAL A 367 6.65 -36.29 37.57
C VAL A 367 7.93 -35.99 38.32
N LYS A 368 8.61 -37.04 38.79
CA LYS A 368 9.89 -36.96 39.50
C LYS A 368 11.08 -37.02 38.57
N GLU A 369 12.22 -36.61 39.08
CA GLU A 369 13.48 -36.68 38.33
C GLU A 369 13.82 -38.15 37.95
N GLY A 370 14.13 -38.38 36.66
CA GLY A 370 14.42 -39.73 36.14
C GLY A 370 13.22 -40.59 35.87
N GLU A 371 11.98 -40.13 36.14
CA GLU A 371 10.74 -40.88 35.91
C GLU A 371 10.34 -40.79 34.44
N GLN A 372 9.92 -41.93 33.86
CA GLN A 372 9.33 -41.99 32.52
C GLN A 372 7.82 -42.09 32.59
N VAL A 373 7.13 -41.08 32.07
CA VAL A 373 5.66 -41.02 32.05
C VAL A 373 5.15 -41.10 30.64
N THR A 374 4.18 -41.99 30.37
CA THR A 374 3.56 -42.16 29.08
C THR A 374 2.14 -41.62 29.09
N LEU A 375 1.84 -40.65 28.21
CA LEU A 375 0.49 -40.15 27.98
C LEU A 375 -0.22 -40.99 26.92
N SER A 376 -1.23 -41.77 27.34
CA SER A 376 -2.03 -42.63 26.46
C SER A 376 -3.48 -42.15 26.40
N GLY A 377 -4.15 -42.36 25.26
CA GLY A 377 -5.55 -42.00 25.08
C GLY A 377 -5.92 -41.84 23.60
N ARG A 378 -7.23 -41.76 23.35
CA ARG A 378 -7.78 -41.59 21.97
C ARG A 378 -7.29 -40.28 21.31
N THR A 379 -7.37 -40.25 19.99
CA THR A 379 -7.14 -38.97 19.23
C THR A 379 -8.16 -37.94 19.71
N GLY A 380 -7.70 -36.73 19.98
CA GLY A 380 -8.54 -35.65 20.55
C GLY A 380 -8.62 -35.61 22.08
N ALA A 381 -8.04 -36.57 22.84
CA ALA A 381 -8.05 -36.59 24.30
C ALA A 381 -7.17 -35.53 25.01
N GLY A 382 -6.68 -34.52 24.30
CA GLY A 382 -5.90 -33.43 24.89
C GLY A 382 -4.41 -33.70 25.11
N LYS A 383 -3.86 -34.84 24.67
CA LYS A 383 -2.43 -35.18 24.86
C LYS A 383 -1.47 -34.11 24.38
N SER A 384 -1.62 -33.63 23.12
CA SER A 384 -0.81 -32.58 22.58
C SER A 384 -1.00 -31.22 23.29
N THR A 385 -2.18 -31.02 23.91
CA THR A 385 -2.48 -29.83 24.72
C THR A 385 -1.70 -29.84 26.02
N ILE A 386 -1.59 -31.02 26.67
CA ILE A 386 -0.74 -31.19 27.86
C ILE A 386 0.70 -30.83 27.58
N PHE A 387 1.28 -31.29 26.45
CA PHE A 387 2.62 -30.88 26.03
C PHE A 387 2.75 -29.40 25.78
N LYS A 388 1.74 -28.78 25.14
CA LYS A 388 1.75 -27.33 24.89
C LYS A 388 1.69 -26.51 26.19
N LEU A 389 0.92 -26.99 27.19
CA LEU A 389 0.87 -26.38 28.53
C LEU A 389 2.19 -26.57 29.26
N LEU A 390 2.79 -27.77 29.20
CA LEU A 390 4.09 -28.08 29.77
C LEU A 390 5.18 -27.16 29.18
N LEU A 391 5.21 -26.98 27.86
CA LEU A 391 6.13 -26.05 27.19
C LEU A 391 5.86 -24.58 27.51
N GLY A 392 4.77 -24.27 28.25
CA GLY A 392 4.39 -22.90 28.58
C GLY A 392 3.98 -22.07 27.35
N LEU A 393 3.52 -22.75 26.29
CA LEU A 393 3.00 -22.11 25.08
C LEU A 393 1.60 -21.52 25.31
N TYR A 394 0.88 -22.06 26.27
CA TYR A 394 -0.43 -21.59 26.71
C TYR A 394 -0.47 -21.51 28.24
N GLU A 395 -1.28 -20.59 28.76
CA GLU A 395 -1.56 -20.48 30.18
C GLU A 395 -2.86 -21.26 30.49
N PRO A 396 -2.90 -22.07 31.56
CA PRO A 396 -4.12 -22.78 31.95
C PRO A 396 -5.19 -21.76 32.42
N GLY A 397 -6.45 -22.04 32.07
CA GLY A 397 -7.58 -21.20 32.52
C GLY A 397 -7.84 -21.33 34.01
N LYS A 398 -7.55 -22.52 34.60
CA LYS A 398 -7.57 -22.78 36.04
C LYS A 398 -6.43 -23.72 36.41
N GLY A 399 -5.97 -23.62 37.65
CA GLY A 399 -4.86 -24.42 38.14
C GLY A 399 -3.49 -23.86 37.76
N SER A 400 -2.44 -24.66 37.89
CA SER A 400 -1.07 -24.25 37.56
C SER A 400 -0.25 -25.43 37.01
N VAL A 401 0.69 -25.09 36.12
CA VAL A 401 1.71 -25.99 35.60
C VAL A 401 3.06 -25.48 36.05
N LEU A 402 3.75 -26.27 36.84
CA LEU A 402 5.05 -25.95 37.40
C LEU A 402 6.13 -26.86 36.82
N ILE A 403 7.31 -26.33 36.59
CA ILE A 403 8.53 -27.03 36.18
C ILE A 403 9.62 -26.60 37.14
N ALA A 404 10.19 -27.55 37.88
CA ALA A 404 11.15 -27.30 38.96
C ALA A 404 10.68 -26.19 39.92
N GLY A 405 9.40 -26.22 40.30
CA GLY A 405 8.78 -25.25 41.20
C GLY A 405 8.41 -23.90 40.61
N GLN A 406 8.71 -23.67 39.33
CA GLN A 406 8.41 -22.40 38.62
C GLN A 406 7.26 -22.57 37.62
N LYS A 407 6.42 -21.53 37.45
CA LYS A 407 5.35 -21.58 36.43
C LYS A 407 5.95 -21.78 35.03
N ALA A 408 5.47 -22.77 34.27
CA ALA A 408 5.95 -23.07 32.92
C ALA A 408 5.93 -21.86 31.97
N THR A 409 4.97 -20.94 32.13
CA THR A 409 4.85 -19.71 31.35
C THR A 409 5.85 -18.62 31.79
N ALA A 410 6.42 -18.70 32.99
CA ALA A 410 7.36 -17.70 33.53
C ALA A 410 8.83 -18.03 33.24
N ILE A 411 9.14 -19.27 32.84
CA ILE A 411 10.51 -19.71 32.55
C ILE A 411 10.93 -19.12 31.20
N PRO A 412 12.09 -18.42 31.12
CA PRO A 412 12.62 -17.90 29.85
C PRO A 412 12.93 -19.02 28.86
N ASP A 413 12.70 -18.76 27.55
CA ASP A 413 12.94 -19.77 26.50
C ASP A 413 14.40 -20.27 26.45
N SER A 414 15.36 -19.42 26.82
CA SER A 414 16.77 -19.81 26.92
C SER A 414 17.03 -20.86 27.99
N GLU A 415 16.24 -20.88 29.07
CA GLU A 415 16.33 -21.88 30.14
C GLU A 415 15.47 -23.10 29.83
N LYS A 416 14.26 -22.91 29.26
CA LYS A 416 13.45 -24.02 28.78
C LYS A 416 14.23 -24.94 27.85
N ARG A 417 15.03 -24.40 26.90
CA ARG A 417 15.88 -25.17 25.99
C ARG A 417 16.96 -26.00 26.64
N LYS A 418 17.26 -25.78 27.92
CA LYS A 418 18.21 -26.61 28.69
C LYS A 418 17.50 -27.74 29.44
N ILE A 419 16.17 -27.60 29.64
CA ILE A 419 15.36 -28.56 30.37
C ILE A 419 14.75 -29.59 29.40
N TYR A 420 14.46 -29.17 28.17
CA TYR A 420 13.88 -30.04 27.10
C TYR A 420 14.99 -30.52 26.09
#